data_5976a3ea946236fad9b99ac7739c1c96
#
_entry.id   5976a3ea946236fad9b99ac7739c1c96
#
_cell.length_a   1.000
_cell.length_b   1.000
_cell.length_c   1.000
_cell.angle_alpha   90.00
_cell.angle_beta   90.00
_cell.angle_gamma   90.00
#
_symmetry.space_group_name_H-M   'P 1'
#
loop_
_entity.id
_entity.type
_entity.pdbx_description
1 polymer ?
#
loop_
_entity_poly.entity_id
_entity_poly.type
_entity_poly.pdbx_seq_one_letter_code
_entity_poly.pdbx_strand_id
1 'polypeptide(L)' 'MNDEGYQQQLEQLRIEHRDFDDAIEALRMKAVVDQLQIARLKKKKLLLKDRIMRLEDQLIPDIIA' A
#
# COMPACT_ATOMS: atom_id res chain seq x y z
N MET A 1 -9.25 23.39 3.67
CA MET A 1 -8.63 22.19 3.59
C MET A 1 -9.40 21.21 2.82
N ASN A 2 -8.79 20.53 1.96
CA ASN A 2 -9.51 19.76 1.04
C ASN A 2 -9.37 18.30 1.32
N ASP A 3 -10.31 17.73 2.01
CA ASP A 3 -10.26 16.33 2.30
C ASP A 3 -10.39 15.48 1.07
N GLU A 4 -10.97 16.00 0.01
CA GLU A 4 -11.11 15.24 -1.21
C GLU A 4 -9.77 14.88 -1.81
N GLY A 5 -8.81 15.77 -1.74
CA GLY A 5 -7.48 15.51 -2.27
C GLY A 5 -6.81 14.38 -1.52
N TYR A 6 -6.92 14.40 -0.20
CA TYR A 6 -6.34 13.34 0.61
C TYR A 6 -7.06 12.02 0.38
N GLN A 7 -8.38 12.06 0.21
CA GLN A 7 -9.11 10.83 -0.02
C GLN A 7 -8.78 10.21 -1.37
N GLN A 8 -8.58 11.05 -2.38
CA GLN A 8 -8.19 10.53 -3.69
C GLN A 8 -6.80 9.92 -3.63
N GLN A 9 -5.89 10.57 -2.93
CA GLN A 9 -4.56 10.00 -2.76
C GLN A 9 -4.62 8.69 -2.00
N LEU A 10 -5.42 8.63 -0.96
CA LEU A 10 -5.54 7.43 -0.16
C LEU A 10 -6.09 6.29 -0.98
N GLU A 11 -7.10 6.55 -1.79
CA GLU A 11 -7.67 5.53 -2.63
C GLU A 11 -6.67 5.03 -3.65
N GLN A 12 -5.91 5.93 -4.25
CA GLN A 12 -4.88 5.56 -5.20
C GLN A 12 -3.82 4.67 -4.55
N LEU A 13 -3.40 5.03 -3.35
CA LEU A 13 -2.41 4.24 -2.63
C LEU A 13 -2.96 2.86 -2.26
N ARG A 14 -4.23 2.78 -1.92
CA ARG A 14 -4.84 1.48 -1.62
C ARG A 14 -4.89 0.58 -2.84
N ILE A 15 -5.16 1.16 -3.99
CA ILE A 15 -5.16 0.41 -5.24
C ILE A 15 -3.75 -0.10 -5.53
N GLU A 16 -2.76 0.75 -5.37
CA GLU A 16 -1.37 0.34 -5.59
C GLU A 16 -0.96 -0.75 -4.62
N HIS A 17 -1.38 -0.64 -3.37
CA HIS A 17 -1.06 -1.64 -2.37
C HIS A 17 -1.65 -2.99 -2.76
N ARG A 18 -2.86 -2.98 -3.25
CA ARG A 18 -3.51 -4.20 -3.70
C ARG A 18 -2.81 -4.78 -4.92
N ASP A 19 -2.35 -3.92 -5.83
CA ASP A 19 -1.63 -4.37 -7.00
C ASP A 19 -0.33 -5.07 -6.60
N PHE A 20 0.35 -4.58 -5.60
CA PHE A 20 1.55 -5.24 -5.10
C PHE A 20 1.22 -6.61 -4.49
N ASP A 21 0.12 -6.71 -3.75
CA ASP A 21 -0.31 -7.98 -3.20
C ASP A 21 -0.57 -8.99 -4.31
N ASP A 22 -1.26 -8.56 -5.36
CA ASP A 22 -1.58 -9.43 -6.49
C ASP A 22 -0.31 -9.84 -7.23
N ALA A 23 0.62 -8.93 -7.38
CA ALA A 23 1.88 -9.22 -8.05
C ALA A 23 2.70 -10.24 -7.25
N ILE A 24 2.75 -10.09 -5.94
CA ILE A 24 3.47 -11.02 -5.09
C ILE A 24 2.84 -12.41 -5.18
N GLU A 25 1.52 -12.46 -5.15
CA GLU A 25 0.82 -13.73 -5.24
C GLU A 25 1.09 -14.41 -6.58
N ALA A 26 1.07 -13.65 -7.66
CA ALA A 26 1.35 -14.18 -8.99
C ALA A 26 2.78 -14.74 -9.07
N LEU A 27 3.72 -14.05 -8.44
CA LEU A 27 5.11 -14.53 -8.44
C LEU A 27 5.27 -15.82 -7.66
N ARG A 28 4.51 -15.97 -6.60
CA ARG A 28 4.60 -17.18 -5.80
C ARG A 28 4.07 -18.40 -6.54
N MET A 29 3.20 -18.18 -7.50
CA MET A 29 2.61 -19.26 -8.24
C MET A 29 3.44 -19.73 -9.42
N LYS A 30 4.56 -19.08 -9.68
CA LYS A 30 5.39 -19.48 -10.79
C LYS A 30 6.14 -20.76 -10.46
N ALA A 31 6.48 -21.51 -11.48
CA ALA A 31 7.23 -22.75 -11.31
C ALA A 31 8.58 -22.48 -10.67
N VAL A 32 9.21 -21.37 -11.06
CA VAL A 32 10.47 -20.97 -10.47
C VAL A 32 10.21 -19.66 -9.78
N VAL A 33 10.35 -19.64 -8.47
CA VAL A 33 10.04 -18.46 -7.68
C VAL A 33 11.27 -17.61 -7.50
N ASP A 34 11.15 -16.32 -7.84
CA ASP A 34 12.23 -15.37 -7.64
C ASP A 34 12.06 -14.71 -6.29
N GLN A 35 12.74 -15.23 -5.30
CA GLN A 35 12.62 -14.73 -3.93
C GLN A 35 13.10 -13.28 -3.79
N LEU A 36 14.09 -12.91 -4.59
CA LEU A 36 14.60 -11.56 -4.52
C LEU A 36 13.57 -10.55 -5.00
N GLN A 37 12.88 -10.88 -6.08
CA GLN A 37 11.85 -10.00 -6.60
C GLN A 37 10.68 -9.89 -5.61
N ILE A 38 10.30 -11.00 -5.01
CA ILE A 38 9.24 -11.00 -4.01
C ILE A 38 9.64 -10.13 -2.82
N ALA A 39 10.88 -10.23 -2.37
CA ALA A 39 11.34 -9.43 -1.24
C ALA A 39 11.30 -7.94 -1.57
N ARG A 40 11.67 -7.57 -2.79
CA ARG A 40 11.62 -6.17 -3.22
C ARG A 40 10.19 -5.64 -3.23
N LEU A 41 9.27 -6.45 -3.73
CA LEU A 41 7.88 -6.05 -3.80
C LEU A 41 7.27 -5.94 -2.40
N LYS A 42 7.64 -6.84 -1.50
CA LYS A 42 7.16 -6.78 -0.13
C LYS A 42 7.65 -5.51 0.56
N LYS A 43 8.90 -5.12 0.29
CA LYS A 43 9.43 -3.90 0.88
C LYS A 43 8.67 -2.68 0.36
N LYS A 44 8.41 -2.63 -0.95
CA LYS A 44 7.65 -1.54 -1.53
C LYS A 44 6.23 -1.49 -0.97
N LYS A 45 5.64 -2.66 -0.77
CA LYS A 45 4.30 -2.74 -0.20
C LYS A 45 4.29 -2.17 1.21
N LEU A 46 5.31 -2.46 2.01
CA LEU A 46 5.38 -1.93 3.36
C LEU A 46 5.53 -0.41 3.37
N LEU A 47 6.32 0.14 2.46
CA LEU A 47 6.46 1.58 2.36
C LEU A 47 5.13 2.22 1.96
N LEU A 48 4.41 1.57 1.08
CA LEU A 48 3.14 2.08 0.64
C LEU A 48 2.13 2.05 1.76
N LYS A 49 2.12 0.99 2.54
CA LYS A 49 1.23 0.88 3.68
C LYS A 49 1.53 1.98 4.70
N ASP A 50 2.81 2.30 4.89
CA ASP A 50 3.18 3.37 5.78
C ASP A 50 2.60 4.71 5.32
N ARG A 51 2.65 4.98 4.02
CA ARG A 51 2.05 6.18 3.48
C ARG A 51 0.54 6.21 3.68
N ILE A 52 -0.11 5.08 3.49
CA ILE A 52 -1.55 4.97 3.69
C ILE A 52 -1.89 5.33 5.14
N MET A 53 -1.13 4.78 6.07
CA MET A 53 -1.39 5.05 7.48
C MET A 53 -1.20 6.52 7.83
N ARG A 54 -0.20 7.16 7.25
CA ARG A 54 0.02 8.57 7.49
C ARG A 54 -1.11 9.45 6.95
N LEU A 55 -1.63 9.09 5.78
CA LEU A 55 -2.74 9.82 5.23
C LEU A 55 -4.01 9.60 6.03
N GLU A 56 -4.21 8.38 6.49
CA GLU A 56 -5.38 8.09 7.33
C GLU A 56 -5.33 8.90 8.61
N ASP A 57 -4.15 9.04 9.18
CA ASP A 57 -4.01 9.84 10.39
C ASP A 57 -4.36 11.30 10.14
N GLN A 58 -4.06 11.81 8.96
CA GLN A 58 -4.40 13.18 8.64
C GLN A 58 -5.89 13.37 8.40
N LEU A 59 -6.53 12.36 7.84
CA LEU A 59 -7.95 12.46 7.56
C LEU A 59 -8.80 12.24 8.79
N ILE A 60 -8.30 11.54 9.78
CA ILE A 60 -9.03 11.28 10.99
C ILE A 60 -8.32 11.92 12.12
N PRO A 61 -8.54 13.15 12.37
CA PRO A 61 -7.83 13.92 13.36
C PRO A 61 -8.19 13.48 14.71
N ASP A 62 -7.33 13.11 15.42
CA ASP A 62 -7.47 13.12 16.80
C ASP A 62 -8.67 12.65 17.36
N ILE A 63 -9.12 11.65 17.01
CA ILE A 63 -10.23 11.19 17.55
C ILE A 63 -10.10 10.60 18.79
N ILE A 64 -9.06 10.36 19.21
CA ILE A 64 -8.91 9.70 20.32
C ILE A 64 -9.11 10.32 21.40
N ALA A 65 -9.75 10.11 22.09
CA ALA A 65 -9.84 10.83 23.25
C ALA A 65 -9.18 10.23 24.31
#